data_2bf5f279b142e076e2b7a7612d7b96ed
#
_entry.id   2bf5f279b142e076e2b7a7612d7b96ed
#
_cell.length_a   1.000
_cell.length_b   1.000
_cell.length_c   1.000
_cell.angle_alpha   90.00
_cell.angle_beta   90.00
_cell.angle_gamma   90.00
#
_symmetry.space_group_name_H-M   'P 1'
#
loop_
_entity.id
_entity.type
_entity.pdbx_description
1 polymer ?
#
loop_
_entity_poly.entity_id
_entity_poly.type
_entity_poly.pdbx_seq_one_letter_code
_entity_poly.pdbx_strand_id
1 'polypeptide(L)'
;RAVAVETKVPLLELNQLTTGLEQGHGIAGSKLLHLWIPAGVYSRQAAAYEDNTHYSAYGAERVAALAVQEIIRLKLPLVNWVRLYPAGDGPAPVSAPPRP
;
A
#
# COMPACT_ATOMS: atom_id res chain seq x y z
N ARG A 1 -7.00 15.58 11.12
CA ARG A 1 -6.04 16.17 12.07
C ARG A 1 -6.74 16.85 13.25
N ALA A 2 -7.71 17.76 13.01
CA ALA A 2 -8.39 18.50 14.09
C ALA A 2 -8.98 17.56 15.17
N VAL A 3 -9.73 16.55 14.76
CA VAL A 3 -10.33 15.54 15.66
C VAL A 3 -9.24 14.81 16.49
N ALA A 4 -8.13 14.43 15.88
CA ALA A 4 -7.06 13.74 16.58
C ALA A 4 -6.41 14.63 17.66
N VAL A 5 -6.27 15.92 17.39
CA VAL A 5 -5.78 16.90 18.37
C VAL A 5 -6.79 17.08 19.50
N GLU A 6 -8.06 17.27 19.16
CA GLU A 6 -9.14 17.46 20.13
C GLU A 6 -9.31 16.25 21.05
N THR A 7 -9.30 15.06 20.50
CA THR A 7 -9.48 13.80 21.23
C THR A 7 -8.18 13.24 21.83
N LYS A 8 -7.04 13.85 21.54
CA LYS A 8 -5.70 13.38 21.94
C LYS A 8 -5.38 11.95 21.49
N VAL A 9 -5.95 11.56 20.35
CA VAL A 9 -5.70 10.25 19.74
C VAL A 9 -4.46 10.35 18.83
N PRO A 10 -3.53 9.37 18.87
CA PRO A 10 -2.41 9.33 17.94
C PRO A 10 -2.88 9.30 16.50
N LEU A 11 -2.24 10.09 15.63
CA LEU A 11 -2.55 10.17 14.20
C LEU A 11 -1.39 9.63 13.38
N LEU A 12 -1.65 8.62 12.55
CA LEU A 12 -0.74 8.20 11.50
C LEU A 12 -0.95 9.12 10.30
N GLU A 13 0.10 9.82 9.87
CA GLU A 13 0.05 10.79 8.77
C GLU A 13 0.04 10.13 7.38
N LEU A 14 -0.76 9.09 7.21
CA LEU A 14 -0.78 8.27 5.99
C LEU A 14 -1.16 9.07 4.74
N ASN A 15 -2.04 10.05 4.85
CA ASN A 15 -2.39 10.89 3.69
C ASN A 15 -1.15 11.58 3.09
N GLN A 16 -0.33 12.17 3.93
CA GLN A 16 0.90 12.85 3.49
C GLN A 16 1.91 11.84 2.94
N LEU A 17 2.07 10.71 3.60
CA LEU A 17 3.03 9.68 3.20
C LEU A 17 2.63 8.99 1.90
N THR A 18 1.34 8.66 1.72
CA THR A 18 0.85 8.07 0.47
C THR A 18 0.91 9.05 -0.69
N THR A 19 0.65 10.34 -0.45
CA THR A 19 0.86 11.39 -1.45
C THR A 19 2.32 11.40 -1.92
N GLY A 20 3.28 11.34 -0.99
CA GLY A 20 4.70 11.24 -1.33
C GLY A 20 5.06 9.95 -2.09
N LEU A 21 4.44 8.84 -1.72
CA LEU A 21 4.60 7.56 -2.42
C LEU A 21 4.13 7.65 -3.88
N GLU A 22 2.93 8.20 -4.11
CA GLU A 22 2.36 8.41 -5.45
C GLU A 22 3.25 9.32 -6.31
N GLN A 23 3.64 10.46 -5.74
CA GLN A 23 4.49 11.43 -6.44
C GLN A 23 5.86 10.84 -6.78
N GLY A 24 6.44 10.05 -5.87
CA GLY A 24 7.73 9.39 -6.08
C GLY A 24 7.68 8.34 -7.20
N HIS A 25 6.54 7.70 -7.42
CA HIS A 25 6.34 6.77 -8.52
C HIS A 25 6.08 7.46 -9.86
N GLY A 26 5.60 8.71 -9.84
CA GLY A 26 5.22 9.45 -11.03
C GLY A 26 3.96 8.89 -11.72
N ILE A 27 3.53 9.53 -12.81
CA ILE A 27 2.26 9.20 -13.48
C ILE A 27 2.18 7.74 -13.95
N ALA A 28 3.24 7.24 -14.56
CA ALA A 28 3.25 5.86 -15.07
C ALA A 28 3.46 4.84 -13.95
N GLY A 29 4.35 5.14 -13.00
CA GLY A 29 4.69 4.22 -11.91
C GLY A 29 3.59 4.10 -10.87
N SER A 30 2.81 5.16 -10.63
CA SER A 30 1.70 5.12 -9.66
C SER A 30 0.60 4.12 -10.05
N LYS A 31 0.45 3.80 -11.33
CA LYS A 31 -0.45 2.74 -11.78
C LYS A 31 -0.12 1.36 -11.18
N LEU A 32 1.15 1.13 -10.85
CA LEU A 32 1.57 -0.12 -10.18
C LEU A 32 1.03 -0.23 -8.74
N LEU A 33 0.78 0.91 -8.10
CA LEU A 33 0.22 0.95 -6.75
C LEU A 33 -1.27 0.58 -6.73
N HIS A 34 -1.95 0.69 -7.86
CA HIS A 34 -3.40 0.56 -7.98
C HIS A 34 -3.80 -0.62 -8.90
N LEU A 35 -5.12 -0.87 -8.99
CA LEU A 35 -5.64 -1.96 -9.80
C LEU A 35 -5.77 -1.57 -11.28
N TRP A 36 -4.63 -1.48 -11.94
CA TRP A 36 -4.54 -1.32 -13.39
C TRP A 36 -4.24 -2.67 -14.05
N ILE A 37 -5.26 -3.31 -14.59
CA ILE A 37 -5.20 -4.67 -15.12
C ILE A 37 -5.50 -4.61 -16.62
N PRO A 38 -4.55 -4.98 -17.50
CA PRO A 38 -4.80 -5.04 -18.94
C PRO A 38 -5.95 -5.98 -19.29
N ALA A 39 -6.63 -5.72 -20.39
CA ALA A 39 -7.66 -6.61 -20.91
C ALA A 39 -7.12 -8.03 -21.12
N GLY A 40 -7.93 -9.03 -20.84
CA GLY A 40 -7.59 -10.44 -21.09
C GLY A 40 -6.63 -11.08 -20.07
N VAL A 41 -6.25 -10.40 -19.00
CA VAL A 41 -5.43 -11.00 -17.92
C VAL A 41 -6.21 -12.09 -17.19
N TYR A 42 -7.51 -11.90 -17.00
CA TYR A 42 -8.40 -12.91 -16.43
C TYR A 42 -9.38 -13.42 -17.49
N SER A 43 -9.73 -14.70 -17.42
CA SER A 43 -10.52 -15.42 -18.44
C SER A 43 -11.89 -14.81 -18.80
N ARG A 44 -12.44 -13.98 -17.92
CA ARG A 44 -13.74 -13.31 -18.14
C ARG A 44 -13.62 -11.78 -18.24
N GLN A 45 -12.42 -11.27 -18.35
CA GLN A 45 -12.15 -9.84 -18.40
C GLN A 45 -11.89 -9.42 -19.86
N ALA A 46 -12.94 -8.98 -20.55
CA ALA A 46 -12.83 -8.52 -21.94
C ALA A 46 -12.21 -7.13 -22.10
N ALA A 47 -12.34 -6.26 -21.08
CA ALA A 47 -11.83 -4.88 -21.09
C ALA A 47 -10.75 -4.68 -20.02
N ALA A 48 -9.88 -3.67 -20.22
CA ALA A 48 -8.94 -3.25 -19.18
C ALA A 48 -9.71 -2.75 -17.94
N TYR A 49 -9.15 -3.01 -16.77
CA TYR A 49 -9.63 -2.46 -15.50
C TYR A 49 -8.68 -1.37 -15.06
N GLU A 50 -9.17 -0.15 -14.93
CA GLU A 50 -8.40 1.05 -14.62
C GLU A 50 -8.97 1.71 -13.36
N ASP A 51 -8.43 1.35 -12.22
CA ASP A 51 -8.90 1.80 -10.92
C ASP A 51 -7.77 2.49 -10.15
N ASN A 52 -7.99 3.75 -9.82
CA ASN A 52 -7.08 4.57 -9.03
C ASN A 52 -7.45 4.62 -7.54
N THR A 53 -8.43 3.84 -7.11
CA THR A 53 -8.94 3.86 -5.74
C THR A 53 -8.45 2.67 -4.93
N HIS A 54 -8.49 1.48 -5.51
CA HIS A 54 -8.08 0.26 -4.83
C HIS A 54 -6.60 -0.03 -5.10
N TYR A 55 -5.90 -0.45 -4.07
CA TYR A 55 -4.49 -0.82 -4.20
C TYR A 55 -4.30 -2.20 -4.84
N SER A 56 -3.26 -2.33 -5.64
CA SER A 56 -2.68 -3.63 -6.00
C SER A 56 -2.05 -4.27 -4.77
N ALA A 57 -1.65 -5.55 -4.85
CA ALA A 57 -0.88 -6.19 -3.79
C ALA A 57 0.41 -5.41 -3.49
N TYR A 58 1.12 -4.96 -4.53
CA TYR A 58 2.31 -4.12 -4.40
C TYR A 58 2.01 -2.80 -3.67
N GLY A 59 0.95 -2.09 -4.09
CA GLY A 59 0.55 -0.83 -3.44
C GLY A 59 0.16 -1.02 -1.99
N ALA A 60 -0.63 -2.07 -1.69
CA ALA A 60 -1.04 -2.39 -0.33
C ALA A 60 0.16 -2.66 0.59
N GLU A 61 1.17 -3.40 0.13
CA GLU A 61 2.40 -3.63 0.88
C GLU A 61 3.15 -2.33 1.17
N ARG A 62 3.24 -1.43 0.18
CA ARG A 62 3.91 -0.12 0.37
C ARG A 62 3.18 0.74 1.40
N VAL A 63 1.87 0.81 1.31
CA VAL A 63 1.06 1.58 2.27
C VAL A 63 1.10 0.97 3.66
N ALA A 64 1.05 -0.36 3.78
CA ALA A 64 1.21 -1.05 5.06
C ALA A 64 2.58 -0.75 5.69
N ALA A 65 3.65 -0.74 4.91
CA ALA A 65 4.98 -0.38 5.39
C ALA A 65 5.03 1.06 5.94
N LEU A 66 4.37 2.01 5.28
CA LEU A 66 4.26 3.40 5.78
C LEU A 66 3.49 3.44 7.11
N ALA A 67 2.40 2.69 7.24
CA ALA A 67 1.66 2.62 8.49
C ALA A 67 2.52 2.06 9.64
N VAL A 68 3.30 1.01 9.37
CA VAL A 68 4.23 0.43 10.34
C VAL A 68 5.31 1.44 10.75
N GLN A 69 5.87 2.19 9.81
CA GLN A 69 6.84 3.25 10.10
C GLN A 69 6.25 4.30 11.05
N GLU A 70 5.01 4.72 10.83
CA GLU A 70 4.32 5.67 11.71
C GLU A 70 4.06 5.09 13.12
N ILE A 71 3.66 3.83 13.21
CA ILE A 71 3.48 3.13 14.50
C ILE A 71 4.79 3.15 15.30
N ILE A 72 5.92 2.87 14.63
CA ILE A 72 7.25 2.90 15.25
C ILE A 72 7.65 4.34 15.63
N ARG A 73 7.47 5.29 14.72
CA ARG A 73 7.82 6.72 14.94
C ARG A 73 7.07 7.29 16.14
N LEU A 74 5.80 6.97 16.26
CA LEU A 74 4.93 7.42 17.36
C LEU A 74 5.09 6.60 18.65
N LYS A 75 5.92 5.56 18.62
CA LYS A 75 6.14 4.65 19.76
C LYS A 75 4.83 4.09 20.33
N LEU A 76 3.89 3.75 19.44
CA LEU A 76 2.61 3.21 19.87
C LEU A 76 2.80 1.82 20.49
N PRO A 77 2.01 1.42 21.49
CA PRO A 77 2.09 0.08 22.09
C PRO A 77 1.98 -1.05 21.06
N LEU A 78 1.31 -0.79 19.95
CA LEU A 78 1.15 -1.72 18.83
C LEU A 78 2.48 -2.17 18.23
N VAL A 79 3.57 -1.41 18.40
CA VAL A 79 4.91 -1.79 17.94
C VAL A 79 5.35 -3.17 18.46
N ASN A 80 4.91 -3.57 19.63
CA ASN A 80 5.23 -4.87 20.22
C ASN A 80 4.61 -6.06 19.48
N TRP A 81 3.63 -5.80 18.61
CA TRP A 81 2.93 -6.80 17.81
C TRP A 81 3.33 -6.75 16.33
N VAL A 82 4.10 -5.74 15.95
CA VAL A 82 4.61 -5.62 14.58
C VAL A 82 5.72 -6.64 14.38
N ARG A 83 5.53 -7.51 13.39
CA ARG A 83 6.57 -8.44 12.93
C ARG A 83 7.15 -7.86 11.65
N LEU A 84 8.39 -7.42 11.70
CA LEU A 84 9.15 -7.10 10.51
C LEU A 84 9.72 -8.43 9.99
N TYR A 85 9.22 -8.91 8.87
CA TYR A 85 9.86 -10.04 8.20
C TYR A 85 11.21 -9.57 7.64
N PRO A 86 12.32 -10.25 7.95
CA PRO A 86 13.56 -10.03 7.24
C PRO A 86 13.32 -10.19 5.73
N ALA A 87 14.06 -9.46 4.92
CA ALA A 87 13.95 -9.60 3.47
C ALA A 87 14.22 -11.07 3.09
N GLY A 88 13.20 -11.79 2.63
CA GLY A 88 13.28 -13.22 2.30
C GLY A 88 12.40 -14.16 3.13
N ASP A 89 11.98 -13.76 4.34
CA ASP A 89 11.18 -14.62 5.24
C ASP A 89 9.67 -14.27 5.25
N GLY A 90 9.26 -13.30 4.46
CA GLY A 90 7.84 -13.01 4.24
C GLY A 90 7.16 -14.14 3.44
N PRO A 91 5.82 -14.26 3.52
CA PRO A 91 5.11 -15.14 2.62
C PRO A 91 5.56 -14.80 1.20
N ALA A 92 5.89 -15.85 0.43
CA ALA A 92 6.32 -15.68 -0.95
C ALA A 92 5.40 -14.68 -1.66
N PRO A 93 5.94 -13.70 -2.38
CA PRO A 93 5.09 -12.80 -3.14
C PRO A 93 4.15 -13.67 -3.96
N VAL A 94 2.85 -13.42 -3.86
CA VAL A 94 1.87 -14.09 -4.72
C VAL A 94 2.40 -13.88 -6.12
N SER A 95 2.89 -14.94 -6.73
CA SER A 95 3.49 -14.88 -8.06
C SER A 95 2.47 -14.19 -8.96
N ALA A 96 2.90 -13.11 -9.60
CA ALA A 96 2.09 -12.51 -10.65
C ALA A 96 1.65 -13.65 -11.58
N PRO A 97 0.37 -13.69 -11.98
CA PRO A 97 -0.06 -14.71 -12.93
C PRO A 97 0.89 -14.69 -14.13
N PRO A 98 1.22 -15.83 -14.70
CA PRO A 98 2.14 -15.88 -15.83
C PRO A 98 1.65 -14.89 -16.88
N ARG A 99 2.53 -14.02 -17.33
CA ARG A 99 2.22 -13.11 -18.43
C ARG A 99 1.84 -13.97 -19.62
N PRO A 100 0.73 -13.63 -20.29
CA PRO A 100 0.39 -14.31 -21.54
C PRO A 100 1.50 -14.17 -22.57
#